data_895340d62a55001dbf0482eb04e7764f
#
_entry.id   895340d62a55001dbf0482eb04e7764f
#
_cell.length_a   1.000
_cell.length_b   1.000
_cell.length_c   1.000
_cell.angle_alpha   90.00
_cell.angle_beta   90.00
_cell.angle_gamma   90.00
#
_symmetry.space_group_name_H-M   'P 1'
#
loop_
_entity.id
_entity.type
_entity.pdbx_description
1 polymer ?
#
loop_
_entity_poly.entity_id
_entity_poly.type
_entity_poly.pdbx_seq_one_letter_code
_entity_poly.pdbx_strand_id
1 'polypeptide(L)'
;MGLHPDGDAPHAAATTLPMSSPAKPLPSTRVWRDWRLLTLATGMALGLFAQIGLLAHLFSLLVPALDAQLAGFAAGGATASAILGRTLVGWLMPARADRRLFGCANYAVQILGSLAFLFAAGDNIPLLLLGVVLFGAGIGNTTSLPPMIAQAEFSQEDVSRVVPLIVAVGQGTYAFAPAVFGLIRELAPRWGSASAGAAPWLFLAAALIQILAVVAFFIGRPRKA
;
A
#
# COMPACT_ATOMS: atom_id res chain seq x y z
N MET A 1 -30.27 -20.81 -26.19
CA MET A 1 -29.83 -20.94 -24.77
C MET A 1 -29.18 -19.62 -24.39
N GLY A 2 -29.93 -18.74 -23.71
CA GLY A 2 -29.40 -17.45 -23.25
C GLY A 2 -28.77 -17.64 -21.87
N LEU A 3 -27.47 -17.67 -21.80
CA LEU A 3 -26.75 -17.53 -20.52
C LEU A 3 -26.77 -16.06 -20.12
N HIS A 4 -27.31 -15.75 -18.96
CA HIS A 4 -27.15 -14.43 -18.38
C HIS A 4 -25.66 -14.21 -18.03
N PRO A 5 -25.08 -13.02 -18.29
CA PRO A 5 -23.65 -12.78 -18.14
C PRO A 5 -23.11 -12.99 -16.71
N ASP A 6 -23.97 -12.92 -15.70
CA ASP A 6 -23.58 -12.98 -14.28
C ASP A 6 -24.05 -14.27 -13.56
N GLY A 7 -24.60 -15.26 -14.28
CA GLY A 7 -25.00 -16.55 -13.71
C GLY A 7 -26.17 -16.49 -12.72
N ASP A 8 -26.78 -15.35 -12.52
CA ASP A 8 -27.89 -15.19 -11.59
C ASP A 8 -29.21 -15.66 -12.24
N ALA A 9 -29.66 -16.82 -11.83
CA ALA A 9 -31.05 -17.22 -12.05
C ALA A 9 -31.96 -16.23 -11.28
N PRO A 10 -33.16 -15.91 -11.83
CA PRO A 10 -34.12 -15.05 -11.16
C PRO A 10 -34.75 -15.80 -9.99
N HIS A 11 -34.07 -15.83 -8.85
CA HIS A 11 -34.57 -16.49 -7.65
C HIS A 11 -34.42 -15.74 -6.37
N ALA A 12 -35.59 -15.67 -5.75
CA ALA A 12 -35.87 -15.49 -4.33
C ALA A 12 -35.44 -14.13 -3.75
N ALA A 13 -36.45 -13.42 -3.32
CA ALA A 13 -36.38 -12.31 -2.40
C ALA A 13 -35.27 -12.53 -1.38
N ALA A 14 -34.07 -12.12 -1.70
CA ALA A 14 -33.00 -11.97 -0.73
C ALA A 14 -33.49 -10.92 0.25
N THR A 15 -33.63 -11.32 1.49
CA THR A 15 -33.87 -10.47 2.64
C THR A 15 -32.97 -9.26 2.51
N THR A 16 -33.53 -8.14 2.10
CA THR A 16 -32.79 -6.88 1.94
C THR A 16 -32.36 -6.43 3.32
N LEU A 17 -31.10 -6.73 3.65
CA LEU A 17 -30.42 -5.99 4.70
C LEU A 17 -30.52 -4.51 4.33
N PRO A 18 -30.77 -3.60 5.28
CA PRO A 18 -30.89 -2.19 4.98
C PRO A 18 -29.60 -1.70 4.33
N MET A 19 -29.60 -1.61 3.01
CA MET A 19 -28.58 -0.90 2.27
C MET A 19 -28.65 0.55 2.73
N SER A 20 -27.55 1.06 3.29
CA SER A 20 -27.38 2.51 3.44
C SER A 20 -27.80 3.17 2.13
N SER A 21 -28.66 4.20 2.22
CA SER A 21 -29.19 4.92 1.06
C SER A 21 -28.09 5.16 0.05
N PRO A 22 -28.30 4.83 -1.24
CA PRO A 22 -27.26 4.99 -2.26
C PRO A 22 -26.80 6.46 -2.26
N ALA A 23 -25.51 6.65 -2.06
CA ALA A 23 -24.92 7.98 -2.10
C ALA A 23 -25.27 8.62 -3.45
N LYS A 24 -25.73 9.87 -3.44
CA LYS A 24 -26.10 10.58 -4.66
C LYS A 24 -24.84 10.78 -5.53
N PRO A 25 -24.91 10.48 -6.85
CA PRO A 25 -23.75 10.64 -7.73
C PRO A 25 -23.22 12.07 -7.72
N LEU A 26 -21.90 12.21 -7.71
CA LEU A 26 -21.26 13.51 -7.76
C LEU A 26 -21.26 14.08 -9.19
N PRO A 27 -21.52 15.38 -9.40
CA PRO A 27 -21.28 16.01 -10.69
C PRO A 27 -19.83 15.78 -11.13
N SER A 28 -19.60 15.45 -12.40
CA SER A 28 -18.27 15.08 -12.94
C SER A 28 -17.18 16.11 -12.64
N THR A 29 -17.53 17.38 -12.57
CA THR A 29 -16.62 18.49 -12.21
C THR A 29 -16.25 18.53 -10.72
N ARG A 30 -17.00 17.89 -9.85
CA ARG A 30 -16.75 17.88 -8.39
C ARG A 30 -15.97 16.67 -7.92
N VAL A 31 -15.87 15.59 -8.71
CA VAL A 31 -15.14 14.38 -8.33
C VAL A 31 -13.68 14.71 -7.98
N TRP A 32 -13.01 15.53 -8.79
CA TRP A 32 -11.62 15.95 -8.57
C TRP A 32 -11.38 16.82 -7.33
N ARG A 33 -12.44 17.41 -6.77
CA ARG A 33 -12.39 18.25 -5.56
C ARG A 33 -12.91 17.53 -4.33
N ASP A 34 -13.35 16.28 -4.47
CA ASP A 34 -13.80 15.50 -3.34
C ASP A 34 -12.61 15.16 -2.44
N TRP A 35 -12.69 15.59 -1.20
CA TRP A 35 -11.66 15.36 -0.20
C TRP A 35 -11.36 13.87 0.03
N ARG A 36 -12.38 13.01 -0.07
CA ARG A 36 -12.23 11.56 0.07
C ARG A 36 -11.37 11.00 -1.07
N LEU A 37 -11.62 11.45 -2.32
CA LEU A 37 -10.80 11.07 -3.47
C LEU A 37 -9.36 11.55 -3.31
N LEU A 38 -9.16 12.84 -2.97
CA LEU A 38 -7.83 13.42 -2.85
C LEU A 38 -7.00 12.70 -1.79
N THR A 39 -7.56 12.47 -0.60
CA THR A 39 -6.85 11.77 0.48
C THR A 39 -6.57 10.31 0.16
N LEU A 40 -7.49 9.64 -0.55
CA LEU A 40 -7.33 8.25 -0.96
C LEU A 40 -6.26 8.10 -2.06
N ALA A 41 -6.30 8.96 -3.07
CA ALA A 41 -5.32 8.97 -4.15
C ALA A 41 -3.92 9.35 -3.63
N THR A 42 -3.83 10.37 -2.77
CA THR A 42 -2.55 10.76 -2.14
C THR A 42 -1.98 9.64 -1.28
N GLY A 43 -2.81 9.02 -0.44
CA GLY A 43 -2.36 7.92 0.41
C GLY A 43 -1.87 6.72 -0.40
N MET A 44 -2.57 6.35 -1.48
CA MET A 44 -2.12 5.28 -2.39
C MET A 44 -0.83 5.67 -3.11
N ALA A 45 -0.74 6.90 -3.63
CA ALA A 45 0.42 7.36 -4.37
C ALA A 45 1.68 7.37 -3.50
N LEU A 46 1.59 7.93 -2.29
CA LEU A 46 2.70 7.95 -1.32
C LEU A 46 3.09 6.53 -0.88
N GLY A 47 2.10 5.69 -0.58
CA GLY A 47 2.35 4.31 -0.18
C GLY A 47 3.06 3.50 -1.26
N LEU A 48 2.59 3.56 -2.51
CA LEU A 48 3.22 2.91 -3.64
C LEU A 48 4.61 3.48 -3.93
N PHE A 49 4.78 4.81 -3.82
CA PHE A 49 6.06 5.46 -4.03
C PHE A 49 7.12 4.94 -3.05
N ALA A 50 6.84 4.94 -1.76
CA ALA A 50 7.75 4.41 -0.75
C ALA A 50 8.04 2.92 -0.96
N GLN A 51 7.00 2.14 -1.25
CA GLN A 51 7.08 0.71 -1.43
C GLN A 51 7.94 0.32 -2.63
N ILE A 52 7.66 0.87 -3.81
CA ILE A 52 8.38 0.55 -5.04
C ILE A 52 9.80 1.13 -4.98
N GLY A 53 9.98 2.32 -4.40
CA GLY A 53 11.30 2.91 -4.20
C GLY A 53 12.21 2.03 -3.35
N LEU A 54 11.71 1.51 -2.23
CA LEU A 54 12.50 0.61 -1.38
C LEU A 54 12.69 -0.77 -2.02
N LEU A 55 11.64 -1.33 -2.62
CA LEU A 55 11.67 -2.66 -3.23
C LEU A 55 12.68 -2.74 -4.38
N ALA A 56 12.79 -1.70 -5.19
CA ALA A 56 13.76 -1.62 -6.30
C ALA A 56 15.22 -1.75 -5.84
N HIS A 57 15.50 -1.38 -4.60
CA HIS A 57 16.85 -1.46 -4.02
C HIS A 57 17.03 -2.61 -3.04
N LEU A 58 15.95 -3.31 -2.66
CA LEU A 58 15.95 -4.30 -1.58
C LEU A 58 16.99 -5.40 -1.78
N PHE A 59 17.04 -6.00 -2.98
CA PHE A 59 18.02 -7.05 -3.28
C PHE A 59 19.45 -6.56 -3.02
N SER A 60 19.82 -5.40 -3.58
CA SER A 60 21.16 -4.85 -3.45
C SER A 60 21.53 -4.41 -2.02
N LEU A 61 20.53 -4.16 -1.18
CA LEU A 61 20.72 -3.85 0.24
C LEU A 61 20.93 -5.11 1.08
N LEU A 62 20.39 -6.24 0.65
CA LEU A 62 20.52 -7.51 1.36
C LEU A 62 21.80 -8.28 1.00
N VAL A 63 22.32 -8.10 -0.21
CA VAL A 63 23.53 -8.83 -0.70
C VAL A 63 24.75 -8.72 0.23
N PRO A 64 25.09 -7.56 0.82
CA PRO A 64 26.26 -7.47 1.70
C PRO A 64 26.21 -8.35 2.94
N ALA A 65 24.99 -8.62 3.45
CA ALA A 65 24.80 -9.44 4.67
C ALA A 65 24.47 -10.91 4.39
N LEU A 66 23.82 -11.19 3.24
CA LEU A 66 23.23 -12.51 2.96
C LEU A 66 23.88 -13.25 1.81
N ASP A 67 24.82 -12.66 1.07
CA ASP A 67 25.25 -13.04 -0.28
C ASP A 67 24.13 -12.93 -1.35
N ALA A 68 24.47 -13.15 -2.62
CA ALA A 68 23.54 -12.98 -3.73
C ALA A 68 22.43 -14.03 -3.76
N GLN A 69 22.74 -15.27 -3.38
CA GLN A 69 21.76 -16.36 -3.41
C GLN A 69 20.72 -16.21 -2.31
N LEU A 70 21.16 -16.00 -1.08
CA LEU A 70 20.25 -15.81 0.07
C LEU A 70 19.47 -14.50 -0.03
N ALA A 71 20.08 -13.41 -0.56
CA ALA A 71 19.39 -12.16 -0.84
C ALA A 71 18.27 -12.34 -1.88
N GLY A 72 18.50 -13.20 -2.90
CA GLY A 72 17.46 -13.58 -3.86
C GLY A 72 16.31 -14.32 -3.21
N PHE A 73 16.57 -15.29 -2.34
CA PHE A 73 15.54 -15.98 -1.57
C PHE A 73 14.79 -15.04 -0.62
N ALA A 74 15.49 -14.14 0.04
CA ALA A 74 14.86 -13.15 0.91
C ALA A 74 13.94 -12.20 0.12
N ALA A 75 14.38 -11.72 -1.05
CA ALA A 75 13.53 -10.91 -1.93
C ALA A 75 12.30 -11.69 -2.43
N GLY A 76 12.45 -12.98 -2.76
CA GLY A 76 11.34 -13.89 -3.04
C GLY A 76 10.42 -14.06 -1.84
N GLY A 77 10.99 -14.12 -0.62
CA GLY A 77 10.27 -14.16 0.65
C GLY A 77 9.37 -12.94 0.87
N ALA A 78 9.80 -11.75 0.43
CA ALA A 78 8.94 -10.56 0.46
C ALA A 78 7.67 -10.76 -0.39
N THR A 79 7.79 -11.39 -1.56
CA THR A 79 6.63 -11.71 -2.42
C THR A 79 5.71 -12.74 -1.76
N ALA A 80 6.26 -13.79 -1.16
CA ALA A 80 5.48 -14.76 -0.40
C ALA A 80 4.74 -14.10 0.76
N SER A 81 5.42 -13.22 1.52
CA SER A 81 4.82 -12.43 2.59
C SER A 81 3.71 -11.51 2.08
N ALA A 82 3.84 -10.95 0.87
CA ALA A 82 2.79 -10.13 0.25
C ALA A 82 1.51 -10.94 -0.02
N ILE A 83 1.65 -12.17 -0.49
CA ILE A 83 0.50 -13.06 -0.72
C ILE A 83 -0.17 -13.40 0.61
N LEU A 84 0.63 -13.80 1.62
CA LEU A 84 0.13 -14.12 2.96
C LEU A 84 -0.54 -12.91 3.61
N GLY A 85 0.08 -11.73 3.54
CA GLY A 85 -0.46 -10.48 4.08
C GLY A 85 -1.80 -10.10 3.44
N ARG A 86 -1.92 -10.24 2.11
CA ARG A 86 -3.18 -10.01 1.40
C ARG A 86 -4.27 -10.97 1.84
N THR A 87 -3.94 -12.26 1.91
CA THR A 87 -4.89 -13.30 2.34
C THR A 87 -5.34 -13.05 3.77
N LEU A 88 -4.41 -12.72 4.66
CA LEU A 88 -4.69 -12.44 6.07
C LEU A 88 -5.61 -11.23 6.24
N VAL A 89 -5.33 -10.12 5.54
CA VAL A 89 -6.19 -8.93 5.58
C VAL A 89 -7.57 -9.24 5.02
N GLY A 90 -7.66 -9.99 3.91
CA GLY A 90 -8.95 -10.41 3.33
C GLY A 90 -9.77 -11.26 4.31
N TRP A 91 -9.11 -12.13 5.06
CA TRP A 91 -9.77 -12.99 6.04
C TRP A 91 -10.14 -12.26 7.34
N LEU A 92 -9.29 -11.36 7.81
CA LEU A 92 -9.50 -10.60 9.05
C LEU A 92 -10.45 -9.41 8.89
N MET A 93 -10.73 -8.95 7.67
CA MET A 93 -11.52 -7.75 7.44
C MET A 93 -13.02 -8.05 7.55
N PRO A 94 -13.72 -7.60 8.62
CA PRO A 94 -15.17 -7.73 8.72
C PRO A 94 -15.88 -6.90 7.64
N ALA A 95 -17.06 -7.33 7.20
CA ALA A 95 -17.85 -6.64 6.16
C ALA A 95 -18.16 -5.16 6.50
N ARG A 96 -18.28 -4.83 7.79
CA ARG A 96 -18.55 -3.48 8.31
C ARG A 96 -17.31 -2.73 8.79
N ALA A 97 -16.11 -3.25 8.52
CA ALA A 97 -14.88 -2.62 8.98
C ALA A 97 -14.64 -1.25 8.31
N ASP A 98 -14.02 -0.36 9.05
CA ASP A 98 -13.46 0.87 8.48
C ASP A 98 -12.24 0.52 7.64
N ARG A 99 -12.44 0.44 6.31
CA ARG A 99 -11.42 0.03 5.36
C ARG A 99 -10.20 0.96 5.35
N ARG A 100 -10.37 2.24 5.70
CA ARG A 100 -9.24 3.18 5.81
C ARG A 100 -8.34 2.85 6.99
N LEU A 101 -8.90 2.37 8.11
CA LEU A 101 -8.09 1.89 9.23
C LEU A 101 -7.26 0.65 8.85
N PHE A 102 -7.80 -0.25 8.04
CA PHE A 102 -7.02 -1.37 7.50
C PHE A 102 -5.89 -0.88 6.60
N GLY A 103 -6.11 0.17 5.82
CA GLY A 103 -5.05 0.84 5.07
C GLY A 103 -3.98 1.44 5.97
N CYS A 104 -4.37 2.13 7.03
CA CYS A 104 -3.43 2.66 8.02
C CYS A 104 -2.64 1.54 8.71
N ALA A 105 -3.30 0.46 9.13
CA ALA A 105 -2.64 -0.69 9.75
C ALA A 105 -1.65 -1.36 8.78
N ASN A 106 -2.02 -1.49 7.50
CA ASN A 106 -1.15 -2.03 6.47
C ASN A 106 0.15 -1.20 6.32
N TYR A 107 0.05 0.13 6.26
CA TYR A 107 1.24 0.98 6.22
C TYR A 107 2.00 0.98 7.54
N ALA A 108 1.33 0.87 8.68
CA ALA A 108 2.02 0.73 9.98
C ALA A 108 2.91 -0.53 10.00
N VAL A 109 2.45 -1.66 9.46
CA VAL A 109 3.26 -2.88 9.33
C VAL A 109 4.46 -2.64 8.41
N GLN A 110 4.31 -1.94 7.29
CA GLN A 110 5.41 -1.59 6.40
C GLN A 110 6.41 -0.63 7.06
N ILE A 111 5.93 0.35 7.85
CA ILE A 111 6.79 1.24 8.63
C ILE A 111 7.64 0.43 9.62
N LEU A 112 7.03 -0.51 10.34
CA LEU A 112 7.78 -1.41 11.23
C LEU A 112 8.83 -2.22 10.47
N GLY A 113 8.52 -2.68 9.25
CA GLY A 113 9.49 -3.33 8.37
C GLY A 113 10.64 -2.40 7.97
N SER A 114 10.34 -1.15 7.61
CA SER A 114 11.36 -0.14 7.28
C SER A 114 12.24 0.20 8.48
N LEU A 115 11.66 0.26 9.68
CA LEU A 115 12.41 0.46 10.93
C LEU A 115 13.26 -0.76 11.27
N ALA A 116 12.78 -1.99 11.04
CA ALA A 116 13.58 -3.20 11.22
C ALA A 116 14.83 -3.18 10.33
N PHE A 117 14.70 -2.79 9.06
CA PHE A 117 15.86 -2.58 8.18
C PHE A 117 16.80 -1.50 8.70
N LEU A 118 16.26 -0.38 9.19
CA LEU A 118 17.05 0.71 9.75
C LEU A 118 17.89 0.25 10.94
N PHE A 119 17.27 -0.45 11.89
CA PHE A 119 17.94 -0.93 13.09
C PHE A 119 18.83 -2.15 12.85
N ALA A 120 18.62 -2.87 11.74
CA ALA A 120 19.51 -3.95 11.32
C ALA A 120 20.90 -3.42 10.94
N ALA A 121 21.03 -2.14 10.62
CA ALA A 121 22.27 -1.46 10.24
C ALA A 121 23.09 -2.17 9.14
N GLY A 122 22.45 -3.06 8.39
CA GLY A 122 23.06 -3.84 7.32
C GLY A 122 23.70 -5.17 7.74
N ASP A 123 23.78 -5.50 9.04
CA ASP A 123 24.54 -6.62 9.55
C ASP A 123 23.68 -7.64 10.31
N ASN A 124 22.61 -7.20 10.93
CA ASN A 124 21.76 -8.07 11.75
C ASN A 124 20.78 -8.86 10.88
N ILE A 125 21.18 -10.07 10.47
CA ILE A 125 20.41 -10.94 9.58
C ILE A 125 18.98 -11.21 10.10
N PRO A 126 18.75 -11.61 11.38
CA PRO A 126 17.40 -11.81 11.88
C PRO A 126 16.51 -10.58 11.71
N LEU A 127 17.04 -9.38 11.96
CA LEU A 127 16.29 -8.15 11.85
C LEU A 127 16.06 -7.74 10.39
N LEU A 128 17.00 -8.03 9.48
CA LEU A 128 16.83 -7.88 8.04
C LEU A 128 15.68 -8.78 7.54
N LEU A 129 15.67 -10.06 7.92
CA LEU A 129 14.62 -10.99 7.52
C LEU A 129 13.24 -10.59 8.11
N LEU A 130 13.21 -10.13 9.35
CA LEU A 130 12.00 -9.56 9.94
C LEU A 130 11.49 -8.35 9.13
N GLY A 131 12.40 -7.47 8.72
CA GLY A 131 12.10 -6.34 7.83
C GLY A 131 11.49 -6.80 6.51
N VAL A 132 12.06 -7.83 5.88
CA VAL A 132 11.54 -8.43 4.64
C VAL A 132 10.11 -8.94 4.82
N VAL A 133 9.85 -9.68 5.90
CA VAL A 133 8.51 -10.23 6.18
C VAL A 133 7.50 -9.15 6.45
N LEU A 134 7.79 -8.20 7.34
CA LEU A 134 6.88 -7.13 7.71
C LEU A 134 6.60 -6.18 6.54
N PHE A 135 7.66 -5.74 5.86
CA PHE A 135 7.51 -4.86 4.70
C PHE A 135 6.76 -5.58 3.57
N GLY A 136 7.15 -6.84 3.30
CA GLY A 136 6.51 -7.70 2.32
C GLY A 136 5.01 -7.89 2.58
N ALA A 137 4.61 -8.18 3.81
CA ALA A 137 3.22 -8.43 4.17
C ALA A 137 2.29 -7.26 3.80
N GLY A 138 2.79 -6.03 3.85
CA GLY A 138 2.04 -4.84 3.45
C GLY A 138 1.93 -4.64 1.93
N ILE A 139 2.86 -5.21 1.13
CA ILE A 139 2.92 -4.99 -0.32
C ILE A 139 1.61 -5.39 -1.01
N GLY A 140 1.10 -6.57 -0.69
CA GLY A 140 -0.08 -7.14 -1.34
C GLY A 140 -1.35 -6.29 -1.21
N ASN A 141 -1.46 -5.48 -0.18
CA ASN A 141 -2.65 -4.73 0.15
C ASN A 141 -2.66 -3.29 -0.40
N THR A 142 -1.50 -2.76 -0.76
CA THR A 142 -1.36 -1.37 -1.20
C THR A 142 -2.15 -1.08 -2.47
N THR A 143 -2.29 -2.05 -3.36
CA THR A 143 -3.06 -1.91 -4.61
C THR A 143 -4.52 -2.36 -4.49
N SER A 144 -4.84 -3.26 -3.56
CA SER A 144 -6.19 -3.80 -3.41
C SER A 144 -7.10 -2.98 -2.47
N LEU A 145 -6.53 -2.42 -1.39
CA LEU A 145 -7.33 -1.66 -0.42
C LEU A 145 -7.94 -0.36 -0.99
N PRO A 146 -7.22 0.50 -1.76
CA PRO A 146 -7.80 1.75 -2.24
C PRO A 146 -9.04 1.58 -3.13
N PRO A 147 -9.08 0.63 -4.10
CA PRO A 147 -10.31 0.34 -4.82
C PRO A 147 -11.45 -0.15 -3.92
N MET A 148 -11.14 -0.97 -2.92
CA MET A 148 -12.14 -1.43 -1.94
C MET A 148 -12.67 -0.29 -1.06
N ILE A 149 -11.83 0.66 -0.69
CA ILE A 149 -12.23 1.88 0.02
C ILE A 149 -13.13 2.72 -0.87
N ALA A 150 -12.75 2.93 -2.13
CA ALA A 150 -13.56 3.67 -3.10
C ALA A 150 -14.96 3.07 -3.27
N GLN A 151 -15.07 1.74 -3.38
CA GLN A 151 -16.36 1.04 -3.45
C GLN A 151 -17.23 1.21 -2.20
N ALA A 152 -16.63 1.48 -1.04
CA ALA A 152 -17.38 1.70 0.20
C ALA A 152 -17.80 3.15 0.40
N GLU A 153 -17.07 4.12 -0.18
CA GLU A 153 -17.24 5.54 0.10
C GLU A 153 -17.93 6.31 -1.02
N PHE A 154 -17.95 5.78 -2.23
CA PHE A 154 -18.52 6.41 -3.41
C PHE A 154 -19.74 5.66 -3.93
N SER A 155 -20.60 6.34 -4.70
CA SER A 155 -21.71 5.70 -5.39
C SER A 155 -21.20 4.74 -6.47
N GLN A 156 -22.00 3.74 -6.85
CA GLN A 156 -21.62 2.77 -7.88
C GLN A 156 -21.25 3.44 -9.22
N GLU A 157 -21.93 4.53 -9.57
CA GLU A 157 -21.63 5.31 -10.77
C GLU A 157 -20.29 6.04 -10.67
N ASP A 158 -19.96 6.59 -9.48
CA ASP A 158 -18.71 7.31 -9.26
C ASP A 158 -17.51 6.37 -9.17
N VAL A 159 -17.67 5.15 -8.65
CA VAL A 159 -16.61 4.14 -8.53
C VAL A 159 -15.94 3.86 -9.88
N SER A 160 -16.73 3.80 -10.97
CA SER A 160 -16.21 3.58 -12.33
C SER A 160 -15.24 4.68 -12.81
N ARG A 161 -15.30 5.86 -12.20
CA ARG A 161 -14.43 7.01 -12.48
C ARG A 161 -13.33 7.17 -11.44
N VAL A 162 -13.69 6.99 -10.17
CA VAL A 162 -12.80 7.18 -9.02
C VAL A 162 -11.67 6.16 -9.00
N VAL A 163 -11.96 4.87 -9.23
CA VAL A 163 -10.96 3.80 -9.16
C VAL A 163 -9.86 3.97 -10.21
N PRO A 164 -10.15 4.20 -11.51
CA PRO A 164 -9.11 4.46 -12.48
C PRO A 164 -8.27 5.69 -12.17
N LEU A 165 -8.86 6.76 -11.61
CA LEU A 165 -8.14 7.96 -11.21
C LEU A 165 -7.14 7.69 -10.09
N ILE A 166 -7.55 7.00 -9.04
CA ILE A 166 -6.69 6.65 -7.92
C ILE A 166 -5.52 5.80 -8.42
N VAL A 167 -5.81 4.81 -9.26
CA VAL A 167 -4.81 3.92 -9.83
C VAL A 167 -3.85 4.71 -10.73
N ALA A 168 -4.35 5.58 -11.61
CA ALA A 168 -3.52 6.38 -12.51
C ALA A 168 -2.57 7.32 -11.74
N VAL A 169 -3.07 8.01 -10.71
CA VAL A 169 -2.26 8.87 -9.84
C VAL A 169 -1.20 8.04 -9.10
N GLY A 170 -1.58 6.90 -8.53
CA GLY A 170 -0.65 5.99 -7.86
C GLY A 170 0.44 5.48 -8.79
N GLN A 171 0.07 4.97 -9.95
CA GLN A 171 0.98 4.42 -10.97
C GLN A 171 1.93 5.50 -11.52
N GLY A 172 1.39 6.66 -11.88
CA GLY A 172 2.19 7.78 -12.38
C GLY A 172 3.20 8.28 -11.34
N THR A 173 2.83 8.30 -10.07
CA THR A 173 3.71 8.75 -8.99
C THR A 173 4.83 7.75 -8.74
N TYR A 174 4.52 6.46 -8.60
CA TYR A 174 5.55 5.48 -8.25
C TYR A 174 6.53 5.20 -9.39
N ALA A 175 6.21 5.52 -10.64
CA ALA A 175 7.12 5.33 -11.77
C ALA A 175 8.48 6.02 -11.55
N PHE A 176 8.51 7.12 -10.80
CA PHE A 176 9.73 7.84 -10.45
C PHE A 176 10.41 7.34 -9.17
N ALA A 177 9.77 6.48 -8.39
CA ALA A 177 10.26 6.07 -7.09
C ALA A 177 11.64 5.40 -7.11
N PRO A 178 11.96 4.46 -8.02
CA PRO A 178 13.29 3.87 -8.08
C PRO A 178 14.40 4.89 -8.31
N ALA A 179 14.16 5.87 -9.18
CA ALA A 179 15.14 6.93 -9.49
C ALA A 179 15.36 7.85 -8.28
N VAL A 180 14.28 8.26 -7.59
CA VAL A 180 14.40 9.13 -6.41
C VAL A 180 15.09 8.40 -5.26
N PHE A 181 14.78 7.14 -5.03
CA PHE A 181 15.44 6.34 -4.00
C PHE A 181 16.90 6.04 -4.37
N GLY A 182 17.19 5.84 -5.65
CA GLY A 182 18.57 5.75 -6.16
C GLY A 182 19.37 7.02 -5.87
N LEU A 183 18.79 8.19 -6.14
CA LEU A 183 19.41 9.48 -5.85
C LEU A 183 19.66 9.67 -4.34
N ILE A 184 18.70 9.31 -3.49
CA ILE A 184 18.89 9.34 -2.03
C ILE A 184 20.08 8.46 -1.66
N ARG A 185 20.20 7.26 -2.23
CA ARG A 185 21.32 6.35 -1.97
C ARG A 185 22.66 6.91 -2.41
N GLU A 186 22.73 7.58 -3.55
CA GLU A 186 23.97 8.21 -4.04
C GLU A 186 24.41 9.40 -3.18
N LEU A 187 23.45 10.17 -2.66
CA LEU A 187 23.74 11.32 -1.81
C LEU A 187 24.07 10.92 -0.37
N ALA A 188 23.61 9.77 0.11
CA ALA A 188 23.77 9.31 1.48
C ALA A 188 25.23 9.24 1.96
N PRO A 189 26.21 8.75 1.17
CA PRO A 189 27.62 8.72 1.62
C PRO A 189 28.22 10.09 1.87
N ARG A 190 27.62 11.13 1.32
CA ARG A 190 28.08 12.52 1.52
C ARG A 190 27.63 13.09 2.87
N TRP A 191 26.67 12.45 3.51
CA TRP A 191 26.05 12.92 4.75
C TRP A 191 26.37 12.05 5.98
N GLY A 192 27.17 11.00 5.84
CA GLY A 192 27.60 10.14 6.94
C GLY A 192 28.40 8.92 6.53
N SER A 193 29.13 8.35 7.49
CA SER A 193 29.96 7.14 7.34
C SER A 193 29.15 5.85 7.48
N ALA A 194 28.08 5.67 6.71
CA ALA A 194 27.33 4.41 6.77
C ALA A 194 28.11 3.30 6.05
N SER A 195 28.17 2.10 6.66
CA SER A 195 28.70 0.89 6.02
C SER A 195 27.93 0.59 4.72
N ALA A 196 28.57 -0.11 3.76
CA ALA A 196 28.02 -0.35 2.41
C ALA A 196 26.64 -1.04 2.39
N GLY A 197 26.28 -1.76 3.45
CA GLY A 197 24.96 -2.40 3.63
C GLY A 197 23.94 -1.54 4.38
N ALA A 198 24.40 -0.52 5.10
CA ALA A 198 23.51 0.37 5.84
C ALA A 198 23.05 1.51 4.93
N ALA A 199 21.76 1.57 4.66
CA ALA A 199 21.15 2.66 3.90
C ALA A 199 20.09 3.39 4.75
N PRO A 200 20.47 4.01 5.89
CA PRO A 200 19.53 4.56 6.86
C PRO A 200 18.60 5.59 6.23
N TRP A 201 19.10 6.39 5.30
CA TRP A 201 18.31 7.42 4.63
C TRP A 201 17.22 6.86 3.72
N LEU A 202 17.45 5.69 3.07
CA LEU A 202 16.41 5.00 2.30
C LEU A 202 15.27 4.54 3.21
N PHE A 203 15.63 3.87 4.31
CA PHE A 203 14.65 3.34 5.24
C PHE A 203 13.86 4.44 5.95
N LEU A 204 14.53 5.53 6.34
CA LEU A 204 13.90 6.71 6.90
C LEU A 204 12.97 7.39 5.88
N ALA A 205 13.41 7.56 4.63
CA ALA A 205 12.58 8.14 3.58
C ALA A 205 11.33 7.28 3.34
N ALA A 206 11.48 5.95 3.24
CA ALA A 206 10.34 5.05 3.09
C ALA A 206 9.37 5.17 4.28
N ALA A 207 9.87 5.13 5.51
CA ALA A 207 9.05 5.23 6.71
C ALA A 207 8.31 6.59 6.79
N LEU A 208 8.99 7.70 6.52
CA LEU A 208 8.39 9.04 6.54
C LEU A 208 7.29 9.19 5.47
N ILE A 209 7.54 8.72 4.25
CA ILE A 209 6.53 8.78 3.18
C ILE A 209 5.33 7.90 3.53
N GLN A 210 5.55 6.73 4.13
CA GLN A 210 4.47 5.85 4.59
C GLN A 210 3.68 6.47 5.76
N ILE A 211 4.33 7.20 6.67
CA ILE A 211 3.64 7.97 7.71
C ILE A 211 2.71 9.01 7.06
N LEU A 212 3.17 9.73 6.04
CA LEU A 212 2.32 10.67 5.31
C LEU A 212 1.15 9.98 4.62
N ALA A 213 1.34 8.76 4.10
CA ALA A 213 0.25 7.95 3.55
C ALA A 213 -0.78 7.57 4.62
N VAL A 214 -0.32 7.17 5.82
CA VAL A 214 -1.21 6.92 6.99
C VAL A 214 -1.99 8.17 7.35
N VAL A 215 -1.33 9.32 7.43
CA VAL A 215 -1.97 10.61 7.72
C VAL A 215 -3.05 10.92 6.68
N ALA A 216 -2.75 10.75 5.38
CA ALA A 216 -3.71 10.99 4.31
C ALA A 216 -4.94 10.08 4.44
N PHE A 217 -4.75 8.78 4.70
CA PHE A 217 -5.87 7.86 4.90
C PHE A 217 -6.68 8.19 6.16
N PHE A 218 -6.00 8.55 7.25
CA PHE A 218 -6.66 8.86 8.53
C PHE A 218 -7.50 10.13 8.45
N ILE A 219 -6.98 11.20 7.86
CA ILE A 219 -7.68 12.49 7.70
C ILE A 219 -8.89 12.36 6.75
N GLY A 220 -8.79 11.49 5.74
CA GLY A 220 -9.86 11.26 4.77
C GLY A 220 -11.00 10.39 5.31
N ARG A 221 -10.93 9.88 6.53
CA ARG A 221 -11.98 9.01 7.10
C ARG A 221 -13.32 9.75 7.19
N PRO A 222 -14.42 9.11 6.79
CA PRO A 222 -15.74 9.67 7.02
C PRO A 222 -15.95 9.80 8.54
N ARG A 223 -16.24 11.02 8.99
CA ARG A 223 -16.66 11.23 10.38
C ARG A 223 -17.99 10.51 10.57
N LYS A 224 -18.04 9.57 11.51
CA LYS A 224 -19.32 9.00 11.94
C LYS A 224 -20.13 10.16 12.53
N ALA A 225 -21.22 10.52 11.86
CA ALA A 225 -22.24 11.39 12.42
C ALA A 225 -22.99 10.67 13.52
#